data_50aeb6bdc0341bb430df61585dda08d1
#
_entry.id   50aeb6bdc0341bb430df61585dda08d1
#
_cell.length_a   1.000
_cell.length_b   1.000
_cell.length_c   1.000
_cell.angle_alpha   90.00
_cell.angle_beta   90.00
_cell.angle_gamma   90.00
#
_symmetry.space_group_name_H-M   'P 1'
#
loop_
_entity.id
_entity.type
_entity.pdbx_description
1 polymer ?
#
loop_
_entity_poly.entity_id
_entity_poly.type
_entity_poly.pdbx_seq_one_letter_code
_entity_poly.pdbx_strand_id
1 'polypeptide(L)'
;MTGPTVLVADDQDLVRSGLEMVIAARGCEVVGTAPDGREAVRLTRELQPDVVLMDIRMPVMDGIAATRAIVADQLPTRVLVLTTYDLDSLVYDALDAGASGFLLKATPPDRLVEGIHTVAAGEALLAPSLTRRLIEEHVSRPPPYDGVPERLRVLTERELEVFGQIARGRSNDEIAEALVVSQATVKTHVNRILAKLDLSTRVQAVVLAYETGLVRPGGS
;
A
#
# COMPACT_ATOMS: atom_id res chain seq x y z
N MET A 1 9.16 6.09 -22.56
CA MET A 1 9.38 5.82 -21.12
C MET A 1 8.91 4.40 -20.89
N THR A 2 9.78 3.51 -20.42
CA THR A 2 9.41 2.15 -20.00
C THR A 2 8.50 2.27 -18.79
N GLY A 3 7.41 1.47 -18.76
CA GLY A 3 6.52 1.41 -17.60
C GLY A 3 7.21 0.82 -16.36
N PRO A 4 6.49 0.72 -15.22
CA PRO A 4 7.02 0.12 -14.00
C PRO A 4 7.46 -1.32 -14.21
N THR A 5 8.54 -1.71 -13.53
CA THR A 5 9.00 -3.10 -13.45
C THR A 5 8.20 -3.86 -12.39
N VAL A 6 7.75 -5.07 -12.73
CA VAL A 6 6.84 -5.85 -11.89
C VAL A 6 7.36 -7.28 -11.69
N LEU A 7 7.37 -7.74 -10.44
CA LEU A 7 7.53 -9.16 -10.08
C LEU A 7 6.13 -9.74 -9.75
N VAL A 8 5.79 -10.90 -10.30
CA VAL A 8 4.50 -11.57 -10.03
C VAL A 8 4.72 -12.79 -9.15
N ALA A 9 4.13 -12.82 -7.96
CA ALA A 9 4.19 -13.92 -7.01
C ALA A 9 2.79 -14.51 -6.78
N ASP A 10 2.57 -15.75 -7.23
CA ASP A 10 1.33 -16.51 -7.10
C ASP A 10 1.66 -18.00 -7.20
N ASP A 11 1.00 -18.88 -6.46
CA ASP A 11 1.28 -20.33 -6.48
C ASP A 11 0.69 -21.03 -7.72
N GLN A 12 -0.27 -20.40 -8.40
CA GLN A 12 -0.95 -20.96 -9.56
C GLN A 12 -0.27 -20.55 -10.87
N ASP A 13 0.33 -21.48 -11.60
CA ASP A 13 1.04 -21.23 -12.88
C ASP A 13 0.17 -20.49 -13.91
N LEU A 14 -1.11 -20.88 -14.02
CA LEU A 14 -2.04 -20.25 -14.95
C LEU A 14 -2.31 -18.79 -14.62
N VAL A 15 -2.44 -18.48 -13.31
CA VAL A 15 -2.66 -17.11 -12.86
C VAL A 15 -1.42 -16.27 -13.12
N ARG A 16 -0.21 -16.77 -12.78
CA ARG A 16 1.04 -16.06 -13.06
C ARG A 16 1.19 -15.74 -14.54
N SER A 17 1.01 -16.74 -15.43
CA SER A 17 1.11 -16.53 -16.88
C SER A 17 0.05 -15.56 -17.40
N GLY A 18 -1.17 -15.62 -16.87
CA GLY A 18 -2.23 -14.69 -17.22
C GLY A 18 -1.93 -13.24 -16.81
N LEU A 19 -1.43 -13.04 -15.59
CA LEU A 19 -1.02 -11.73 -15.09
C LEU A 19 0.16 -11.17 -15.89
N GLU A 20 1.18 -11.98 -16.17
CA GLU A 20 2.33 -11.59 -16.99
C GLU A 20 1.88 -11.07 -18.35
N MET A 21 1.02 -11.81 -19.06
CA MET A 21 0.49 -11.43 -20.36
C MET A 21 -0.30 -10.12 -20.31
N VAL A 22 -1.17 -9.96 -19.30
CA VAL A 22 -2.02 -8.78 -19.11
C VAL A 22 -1.19 -7.54 -18.83
N ILE A 23 -0.19 -7.65 -17.95
CA ILE A 23 0.69 -6.57 -17.50
C ILE A 23 1.60 -6.10 -18.64
N ALA A 24 2.25 -7.06 -19.34
CA ALA A 24 3.12 -6.77 -20.47
C ALA A 24 2.38 -6.10 -21.64
N ALA A 25 1.16 -6.57 -21.94
CA ALA A 25 0.33 -5.97 -23.00
C ALA A 25 -0.07 -4.52 -22.74
N ARG A 26 0.09 -4.02 -21.51
CA ARG A 26 -0.28 -2.66 -21.08
C ARG A 26 0.91 -1.77 -20.71
N GLY A 27 2.11 -2.17 -21.11
CA GLY A 27 3.30 -1.32 -21.05
C GLY A 27 4.07 -1.38 -19.73
N CYS A 28 3.74 -2.26 -18.79
CA CYS A 28 4.60 -2.59 -17.67
C CYS A 28 5.56 -3.74 -18.03
N GLU A 29 6.72 -3.79 -17.41
CA GLU A 29 7.72 -4.85 -17.65
C GLU A 29 7.67 -5.89 -16.54
N VAL A 30 7.34 -7.15 -16.86
CA VAL A 30 7.44 -8.24 -15.90
C VAL A 30 8.88 -8.75 -15.87
N VAL A 31 9.59 -8.49 -14.79
CA VAL A 31 11.02 -8.84 -14.62
C VAL A 31 11.22 -10.22 -14.02
N GLY A 32 10.17 -10.85 -13.51
CA GLY A 32 10.24 -12.22 -12.97
C GLY A 32 8.91 -12.70 -12.42
N THR A 33 8.86 -14.01 -12.14
CA THR A 33 7.70 -14.67 -11.52
C THR A 33 8.17 -15.59 -10.38
N ALA A 34 7.37 -15.72 -9.32
CA ALA A 34 7.68 -16.55 -8.16
C ALA A 34 6.49 -17.45 -7.80
N PRO A 35 6.69 -18.76 -7.55
CA PRO A 35 5.63 -19.70 -7.16
C PRO A 35 5.34 -19.69 -5.66
N ASP A 36 6.16 -19.02 -4.86
CA ASP A 36 6.01 -18.94 -3.40
C ASP A 36 6.68 -17.66 -2.85
N GLY A 37 6.41 -17.34 -1.58
CA GLY A 37 6.91 -16.14 -0.94
C GLY A 37 8.42 -16.12 -0.73
N ARG A 38 9.07 -17.28 -0.56
CA ARG A 38 10.52 -17.36 -0.41
C ARG A 38 11.24 -16.95 -1.70
N GLU A 39 10.76 -17.47 -2.82
CA GLU A 39 11.28 -17.11 -4.13
C GLU A 39 10.97 -15.66 -4.48
N ALA A 40 9.78 -15.16 -4.10
CA ALA A 40 9.43 -13.75 -4.25
C ALA A 40 10.40 -12.83 -3.52
N VAL A 41 10.74 -13.12 -2.25
CA VAL A 41 11.73 -12.34 -1.47
C VAL A 41 13.10 -12.40 -2.13
N ARG A 42 13.56 -13.58 -2.56
CA ARG A 42 14.87 -13.75 -3.22
C ARG A 42 14.96 -12.90 -4.50
N LEU A 43 13.96 -13.04 -5.38
CA LEU A 43 13.92 -12.31 -6.64
C LEU A 43 13.76 -10.80 -6.44
N THR A 44 13.01 -10.37 -5.42
CA THR A 44 12.90 -8.94 -5.09
C THR A 44 14.26 -8.33 -4.72
N ARG A 45 15.05 -9.03 -3.93
CA ARG A 45 16.44 -8.58 -3.58
C ARG A 45 17.35 -8.48 -4.80
N GLU A 46 17.22 -9.44 -5.71
CA GLU A 46 18.08 -9.54 -6.89
C GLU A 46 17.68 -8.54 -7.98
N LEU A 47 16.38 -8.43 -8.29
CA LEU A 47 15.86 -7.68 -9.42
C LEU A 47 15.43 -6.25 -9.05
N GLN A 48 15.14 -5.99 -7.78
CA GLN A 48 14.66 -4.72 -7.25
C GLN A 48 13.52 -4.11 -8.10
N PRO A 49 12.41 -4.84 -8.33
CA PRO A 49 11.30 -4.34 -9.12
C PRO A 49 10.66 -3.12 -8.44
N ASP A 50 9.99 -2.27 -9.23
CA ASP A 50 9.20 -1.16 -8.68
C ASP A 50 8.02 -1.69 -7.85
N VAL A 51 7.37 -2.77 -8.32
CA VAL A 51 6.20 -3.37 -7.67
C VAL A 51 6.31 -4.89 -7.64
N VAL A 52 5.98 -5.49 -6.50
CA VAL A 52 5.68 -6.92 -6.39
C VAL A 52 4.17 -7.09 -6.31
N LEU A 53 3.58 -7.82 -7.27
CA LEU A 53 2.23 -8.36 -7.12
C LEU A 53 2.31 -9.63 -6.30
N MET A 54 1.70 -9.64 -5.13
CA MET A 54 1.86 -10.69 -4.13
C MET A 54 0.54 -11.36 -3.82
N ASP A 55 0.40 -12.63 -4.16
CA ASP A 55 -0.69 -13.44 -3.61
C ASP A 55 -0.47 -13.68 -2.11
N ILE A 56 -1.56 -13.75 -1.34
CA ILE A 56 -1.49 -14.02 0.09
C ILE A 56 -1.23 -15.50 0.35
N ARG A 57 -1.95 -16.37 -0.34
CA ARG A 57 -1.94 -17.83 -0.05
C ARG A 57 -0.97 -18.56 -0.97
N MET A 58 0.24 -18.75 -0.50
CA MET A 58 1.27 -19.50 -1.20
C MET A 58 1.91 -20.57 -0.30
N PRO A 59 2.42 -21.67 -0.85
CA PRO A 59 3.16 -22.67 -0.11
C PRO A 59 4.53 -22.13 0.37
N VAL A 60 5.21 -22.86 1.23
CA VAL A 60 6.56 -22.58 1.74
C VAL A 60 6.63 -21.31 2.58
N MET A 61 6.23 -20.16 2.04
CA MET A 61 6.11 -18.87 2.71
C MET A 61 4.89 -18.15 2.13
N ASP A 62 3.97 -17.75 2.98
CA ASP A 62 2.81 -16.98 2.56
C ASP A 62 3.17 -15.54 2.18
N GLY A 63 2.25 -14.85 1.48
CA GLY A 63 2.50 -13.50 0.98
C GLY A 63 2.61 -12.45 2.06
N ILE A 64 2.01 -12.64 3.24
CA ILE A 64 2.11 -11.72 4.38
C ILE A 64 3.51 -11.77 4.98
N ALA A 65 4.03 -12.98 5.21
CA ALA A 65 5.40 -13.18 5.68
C ALA A 65 6.43 -12.68 4.65
N ALA A 66 6.18 -12.92 3.35
CA ALA A 66 7.02 -12.39 2.27
C ALA A 66 7.00 -10.86 2.22
N THR A 67 5.82 -10.24 2.35
CA THR A 67 5.67 -8.77 2.40
C THR A 67 6.48 -8.19 3.55
N ARG A 68 6.36 -8.76 4.75
CA ARG A 68 7.12 -8.32 5.94
C ARG A 68 8.63 -8.41 5.72
N ALA A 69 9.11 -9.49 5.08
CA ALA A 69 10.52 -9.67 4.78
C ALA A 69 11.02 -8.63 3.74
N ILE A 70 10.24 -8.38 2.67
CA ILE A 70 10.59 -7.38 1.64
C ILE A 70 10.65 -5.97 2.25
N VAL A 71 9.67 -5.61 3.07
CA VAL A 71 9.62 -4.29 3.74
C VAL A 71 10.79 -4.11 4.71
N ALA A 72 11.16 -5.15 5.45
CA ALA A 72 12.30 -5.13 6.38
C ALA A 72 13.64 -4.90 5.67
N ASP A 73 13.77 -5.27 4.40
CA ASP A 73 14.96 -5.01 3.60
C ASP A 73 15.13 -3.53 3.20
N GLN A 74 14.13 -2.70 3.45
CA GLN A 74 14.12 -1.26 3.12
C GLN A 74 14.43 -0.93 1.64
N LEU A 75 14.09 -1.84 0.74
CA LEU A 75 14.22 -1.63 -0.69
C LEU A 75 13.17 -0.62 -1.20
N PRO A 76 13.42 0.06 -2.33
CA PRO A 76 12.44 0.97 -2.92
C PRO A 76 11.21 0.26 -3.48
N THR A 77 11.24 -1.08 -3.53
CA THR A 77 10.16 -1.96 -4.02
C THR A 77 8.91 -1.84 -3.16
N ARG A 78 7.76 -1.78 -3.80
CA ARG A 78 6.44 -1.73 -3.14
C ARG A 78 5.67 -3.02 -3.36
N VAL A 79 4.89 -3.42 -2.37
CA VAL A 79 4.09 -4.64 -2.46
C VAL A 79 2.62 -4.28 -2.66
N LEU A 80 2.05 -4.75 -3.78
CA LEU A 80 0.62 -4.72 -4.09
C LEU A 80 0.05 -6.11 -3.92
N VAL A 81 -0.76 -6.30 -2.89
CA VAL A 81 -1.34 -7.62 -2.57
C VAL A 81 -2.52 -7.92 -3.47
N LEU A 82 -2.55 -9.15 -4.01
CA LEU A 82 -3.68 -9.71 -4.74
C LEU A 82 -4.33 -10.83 -3.93
N THR A 83 -5.67 -10.86 -3.91
CA THR A 83 -6.39 -11.88 -3.16
C THR A 83 -7.73 -12.27 -3.77
N THR A 84 -8.27 -13.40 -3.32
CA THR A 84 -9.65 -13.82 -3.57
C THR A 84 -10.60 -13.33 -2.46
N TYR A 85 -11.89 -13.47 -2.63
CA TYR A 85 -13.00 -12.81 -1.93
C TYR A 85 -13.13 -12.94 -0.38
N ASP A 86 -12.36 -13.79 0.33
CA ASP A 86 -12.68 -14.24 1.71
C ASP A 86 -11.70 -13.71 2.79
N LEU A 87 -11.54 -12.36 3.00
CA LEU A 87 -10.28 -11.96 3.59
C LEU A 87 -10.23 -10.78 4.55
N ASP A 88 -11.23 -10.57 5.35
CA ASP A 88 -11.24 -9.40 6.25
C ASP A 88 -10.03 -9.37 7.22
N SER A 89 -9.65 -10.49 7.81
CA SER A 89 -8.49 -10.54 8.71
C SER A 89 -7.13 -10.46 7.99
N LEU A 90 -7.00 -11.11 6.83
CA LEU A 90 -5.73 -11.15 6.09
C LEU A 90 -5.38 -9.83 5.42
N VAL A 91 -6.37 -8.98 5.14
CA VAL A 91 -6.12 -7.63 4.61
C VAL A 91 -5.42 -6.77 5.66
N TYR A 92 -5.89 -6.78 6.90
CA TYR A 92 -5.25 -6.05 7.99
C TYR A 92 -3.82 -6.54 8.20
N ASP A 93 -3.60 -7.86 8.27
CA ASP A 93 -2.28 -8.45 8.45
C ASP A 93 -1.31 -8.08 7.31
N ALA A 94 -1.81 -7.99 6.06
CA ALA A 94 -1.02 -7.56 4.92
C ALA A 94 -0.63 -6.08 5.00
N LEU A 95 -1.55 -5.21 5.45
CA LEU A 95 -1.29 -3.78 5.63
C LEU A 95 -0.33 -3.54 6.80
N ASP A 96 -0.50 -4.25 7.91
CA ASP A 96 0.42 -4.24 9.05
C ASP A 96 1.83 -4.71 8.63
N ALA A 97 1.91 -5.73 7.79
CA ALA A 97 3.17 -6.19 7.19
C ALA A 97 3.82 -5.16 6.27
N GLY A 98 3.13 -4.07 5.91
CA GLY A 98 3.64 -2.97 5.11
C GLY A 98 3.27 -3.05 3.62
N ALA A 99 2.18 -3.72 3.25
CA ALA A 99 1.66 -3.65 1.87
C ALA A 99 1.31 -2.21 1.50
N SER A 100 1.65 -1.81 0.28
CA SER A 100 1.37 -0.47 -0.26
C SER A 100 -0.01 -0.35 -0.89
N GLY A 101 -0.65 -1.48 -1.14
CA GLY A 101 -1.99 -1.54 -1.72
C GLY A 101 -2.54 -2.95 -1.73
N PHE A 102 -3.80 -3.03 -2.15
CA PHE A 102 -4.57 -4.25 -2.14
C PHE A 102 -5.58 -4.26 -3.29
N LEU A 103 -5.65 -5.37 -4.03
CA LEU A 103 -6.63 -5.60 -5.10
C LEU A 103 -7.18 -7.03 -5.02
N LEU A 104 -8.37 -7.21 -5.56
CA LEU A 104 -8.93 -8.54 -5.77
C LEU A 104 -8.34 -9.17 -7.05
N LYS A 105 -8.11 -10.47 -7.06
CA LYS A 105 -7.71 -11.22 -8.27
C LYS A 105 -8.75 -11.09 -9.40
N ALA A 106 -10.02 -10.83 -9.05
CA ALA A 106 -11.10 -10.56 -10.00
C ALA A 106 -11.11 -9.11 -10.55
N THR A 107 -10.16 -8.27 -10.14
CA THR A 107 -10.06 -6.89 -10.61
C THR A 107 -9.85 -6.86 -12.14
N PRO A 108 -10.62 -6.02 -12.88
CA PRO A 108 -10.42 -5.88 -14.32
C PRO A 108 -8.97 -5.49 -14.67
N PRO A 109 -8.42 -6.02 -15.79
CA PRO A 109 -7.03 -5.79 -16.20
C PRO A 109 -6.59 -4.33 -16.20
N ASP A 110 -7.42 -3.41 -16.66
CA ASP A 110 -7.08 -1.99 -16.75
C ASP A 110 -6.93 -1.37 -15.35
N ARG A 111 -7.79 -1.77 -14.41
CA ARG A 111 -7.71 -1.35 -13.01
C ARG A 111 -6.50 -1.95 -12.28
N LEU A 112 -6.11 -3.17 -12.61
CA LEU A 112 -4.89 -3.78 -12.08
C LEU A 112 -3.66 -2.97 -12.49
N VAL A 113 -3.54 -2.61 -13.76
CA VAL A 113 -2.39 -1.84 -14.26
C VAL A 113 -2.40 -0.40 -13.73
N GLU A 114 -3.57 0.24 -13.65
CA GLU A 114 -3.71 1.53 -12.96
C GLU A 114 -3.21 1.45 -11.51
N GLY A 115 -3.56 0.38 -10.82
CA GLY A 115 -3.09 0.11 -9.46
C GLY A 115 -1.59 -0.08 -9.36
N ILE A 116 -0.96 -0.78 -10.31
CA ILE A 116 0.50 -0.92 -10.38
C ILE A 116 1.16 0.45 -10.53
N HIS A 117 0.67 1.30 -11.42
CA HIS A 117 1.21 2.66 -11.61
C HIS A 117 1.04 3.52 -10.36
N THR A 118 -0.13 3.46 -9.71
CA THR A 118 -0.42 4.18 -8.46
C THR A 118 0.57 3.80 -7.36
N VAL A 119 0.75 2.48 -7.16
CA VAL A 119 1.67 1.97 -6.14
C VAL A 119 3.13 2.30 -6.49
N ALA A 120 3.55 2.14 -7.75
CA ALA A 120 4.90 2.51 -8.20
C ALA A 120 5.21 3.99 -7.96
N ALA A 121 4.21 4.88 -8.12
CA ALA A 121 4.34 6.30 -7.81
C ALA A 121 4.48 6.61 -6.29
N GLY A 122 4.27 5.61 -5.44
CA GLY A 122 4.32 5.73 -3.97
C GLY A 122 3.01 6.18 -3.35
N GLU A 123 1.92 6.03 -4.07
CA GLU A 123 0.58 6.27 -3.55
C GLU A 123 -0.03 4.98 -2.98
N ALA A 124 -0.95 5.11 -2.04
CA ALA A 124 -1.68 3.98 -1.48
C ALA A 124 -2.86 3.60 -2.39
N LEU A 125 -3.01 2.32 -2.64
CA LEU A 125 -4.16 1.80 -3.35
C LEU A 125 -5.07 1.02 -2.38
N LEU A 126 -6.04 1.71 -1.82
CA LEU A 126 -7.07 1.13 -0.98
C LEU A 126 -8.45 1.53 -1.51
N ALA A 127 -9.33 0.54 -1.70
CA ALA A 127 -10.72 0.84 -1.95
C ALA A 127 -11.33 1.55 -0.72
N PRO A 128 -12.09 2.64 -0.87
CA PRO A 128 -12.70 3.36 0.27
C PRO A 128 -13.59 2.47 1.15
N SER A 129 -14.27 1.50 0.56
CA SER A 129 -15.07 0.49 1.28
C SER A 129 -14.21 -0.39 2.18
N LEU A 130 -13.04 -0.80 1.70
CA LEU A 130 -12.08 -1.61 2.45
C LEU A 130 -11.47 -0.82 3.60
N THR A 131 -11.06 0.41 3.35
CA THR A 131 -10.55 1.32 4.39
C THR A 131 -11.57 1.50 5.50
N ARG A 132 -12.84 1.78 5.17
CA ARG A 132 -13.92 1.94 6.15
C ARG A 132 -14.11 0.68 6.99
N ARG A 133 -14.14 -0.48 6.36
CA ARG A 133 -14.36 -1.77 7.02
C ARG A 133 -13.21 -2.16 7.94
N LEU A 134 -11.96 -1.96 7.52
CA LEU A 134 -10.78 -2.14 8.35
C LEU A 134 -10.84 -1.30 9.63
N ILE A 135 -11.32 -0.07 9.50
CA ILE A 135 -11.48 0.85 10.62
C ILE A 135 -12.57 0.36 11.57
N GLU A 136 -13.73 -0.06 11.05
CA GLU A 136 -14.87 -0.51 11.86
C GLU A 136 -14.55 -1.79 12.65
N GLU A 137 -13.74 -2.69 12.10
CA GLU A 137 -13.44 -4.01 12.69
C GLU A 137 -12.22 -3.98 13.63
N HIS A 138 -11.21 -3.17 13.35
CA HIS A 138 -9.92 -3.25 14.04
C HIS A 138 -9.59 -2.02 14.88
N VAL A 139 -10.22 -0.88 14.61
CA VAL A 139 -10.00 0.32 15.43
C VAL A 139 -11.01 0.34 16.58
N SER A 140 -10.59 -0.11 17.75
CA SER A 140 -11.31 0.17 19.00
C SER A 140 -11.57 1.67 19.07
N ARG A 141 -12.84 2.11 19.26
CA ARG A 141 -13.20 3.54 19.32
C ARG A 141 -12.23 4.26 20.26
N PRO A 142 -11.30 5.07 19.76
CA PRO A 142 -10.45 5.84 20.64
C PRO A 142 -11.34 6.80 21.45
N PRO A 143 -11.05 7.04 22.73
CA PRO A 143 -11.77 8.04 23.50
C PRO A 143 -11.69 9.38 22.77
N PRO A 144 -12.71 10.26 22.89
CA PRO A 144 -12.68 11.59 22.30
C PRO A 144 -11.44 12.33 22.84
N TYR A 145 -10.52 12.63 21.95
CA TYR A 145 -9.30 13.35 22.28
C TYR A 145 -9.46 14.80 21.86
N ASP A 146 -9.34 15.73 22.84
CA ASP A 146 -9.25 17.16 22.58
C ASP A 146 -7.77 17.51 22.37
N GLY A 147 -7.35 17.74 21.13
CA GLY A 147 -5.99 18.15 20.77
C GLY A 147 -5.26 17.18 19.80
N VAL A 148 -3.94 17.37 19.69
CA VAL A 148 -3.09 16.50 18.86
C VAL A 148 -2.69 15.26 19.66
N PRO A 149 -3.01 14.04 19.20
CA PRO A 149 -2.60 12.80 19.84
C PRO A 149 -1.09 12.75 20.10
N GLU A 150 -0.66 12.19 21.21
CA GLU A 150 0.74 12.21 21.66
C GLU A 150 1.70 11.67 20.60
N ARG A 151 1.34 10.58 19.95
CA ARG A 151 2.12 9.96 18.86
C ARG A 151 2.31 10.87 17.65
N LEU A 152 1.40 11.83 17.43
CA LEU A 152 1.45 12.77 16.30
C LEU A 152 2.16 14.09 16.63
N ARG A 153 2.55 14.33 17.87
CA ARG A 153 3.22 15.59 18.30
C ARG A 153 4.61 15.79 17.68
N VAL A 154 5.21 14.75 17.11
CA VAL A 154 6.48 14.82 16.37
C VAL A 154 6.34 15.49 15.00
N LEU A 155 5.09 15.62 14.50
CA LEU A 155 4.79 16.29 13.26
C LEU A 155 4.72 17.80 13.44
N THR A 156 5.22 18.55 12.47
CA THR A 156 4.97 19.99 12.38
C THR A 156 3.51 20.25 12.02
N GLU A 157 3.01 21.47 12.21
CA GLU A 157 1.65 21.86 11.81
C GLU A 157 1.38 21.51 10.34
N ARG A 158 2.32 21.82 9.44
CA ARG A 158 2.18 21.51 8.00
C ARG A 158 2.17 20.02 7.70
N GLU A 159 2.98 19.24 8.39
CA GLU A 159 2.96 17.77 8.26
C GLU A 159 1.66 17.18 8.81
N LEU A 160 1.12 17.74 9.90
CA LEU A 160 -0.16 17.31 10.46
C LEU A 160 -1.34 17.63 9.51
N GLU A 161 -1.32 18.78 8.83
CA GLU A 161 -2.29 19.09 7.77
C GLU A 161 -2.24 18.08 6.64
N VAL A 162 -1.03 17.78 6.12
CA VAL A 162 -0.82 16.78 5.07
C VAL A 162 -1.27 15.39 5.56
N PHE A 163 -0.92 15.01 6.79
CA PHE A 163 -1.32 13.74 7.39
C PHE A 163 -2.84 13.60 7.49
N GLY A 164 -3.55 14.65 7.87
CA GLY A 164 -5.01 14.68 7.88
C GLY A 164 -5.63 14.51 6.48
N GLN A 165 -4.98 14.99 5.42
CA GLN A 165 -5.43 14.76 4.04
C GLN A 165 -5.18 13.32 3.58
N ILE A 166 -4.01 12.74 3.94
CA ILE A 166 -3.71 11.33 3.71
C ILE A 166 -4.75 10.44 4.37
N ALA A 167 -5.11 10.74 5.61
CA ALA A 167 -6.11 10.00 6.37
C ALA A 167 -7.51 9.99 5.73
N ARG A 168 -7.83 11.03 4.94
CA ARG A 168 -9.07 11.11 4.15
C ARG A 168 -8.98 10.41 2.80
N GLY A 169 -7.87 9.72 2.50
CA GLY A 169 -7.66 8.97 1.26
C GLY A 169 -7.34 9.84 0.05
N ARG A 170 -6.99 11.11 0.21
CA ARG A 170 -6.67 12.01 -0.91
C ARG A 170 -5.36 11.63 -1.58
N SER A 171 -5.30 11.70 -2.91
CA SER A 171 -4.07 11.56 -3.70
C SER A 171 -3.09 12.73 -3.46
N ASN A 172 -1.85 12.59 -3.92
CA ASN A 172 -0.87 13.69 -3.81
C ASN A 172 -1.30 14.92 -4.64
N ASP A 173 -1.99 14.71 -5.75
CA ASP A 173 -2.53 15.79 -6.58
C ASP A 173 -3.64 16.56 -5.86
N GLU A 174 -4.61 15.86 -5.29
CA GLU A 174 -5.69 16.45 -4.52
C GLU A 174 -5.18 17.20 -3.27
N ILE A 175 -4.12 16.68 -2.62
CA ILE A 175 -3.46 17.36 -1.50
C ILE A 175 -2.72 18.62 -1.98
N ALA A 176 -2.04 18.53 -3.12
CA ALA A 176 -1.32 19.65 -3.71
C ALA A 176 -2.27 20.81 -4.05
N GLU A 177 -3.42 20.49 -4.65
CA GLU A 177 -4.47 21.47 -4.93
C GLU A 177 -5.04 22.08 -3.65
N ALA A 178 -5.43 21.23 -2.67
CA ALA A 178 -6.04 21.69 -1.42
C ALA A 178 -5.12 22.59 -0.59
N LEU A 179 -3.81 22.33 -0.64
CA LEU A 179 -2.81 23.05 0.17
C LEU A 179 -2.02 24.10 -0.64
N VAL A 180 -2.34 24.27 -1.92
CA VAL A 180 -1.71 25.25 -2.86
C VAL A 180 -0.18 25.08 -2.90
N VAL A 181 0.28 23.85 -3.11
CA VAL A 181 1.71 23.49 -3.22
C VAL A 181 1.94 22.58 -4.43
N SER A 182 3.20 22.30 -4.77
CA SER A 182 3.50 21.34 -5.85
C SER A 182 3.34 19.89 -5.34
N GLN A 183 3.04 18.94 -6.26
CA GLN A 183 3.01 17.52 -5.99
C GLN A 183 4.35 17.01 -5.39
N ALA A 184 5.48 17.54 -5.88
CA ALA A 184 6.80 17.22 -5.35
C ALA A 184 6.96 17.64 -3.88
N THR A 185 6.37 18.78 -3.50
CA THR A 185 6.33 19.24 -2.11
C THR A 185 5.51 18.29 -1.24
N VAL A 186 4.33 17.87 -1.71
CA VAL A 186 3.48 16.89 -1.01
C VAL A 186 4.25 15.59 -0.81
N LYS A 187 4.88 15.04 -1.86
CA LYS A 187 5.69 13.82 -1.79
C LYS A 187 6.80 13.93 -0.74
N THR A 188 7.44 15.09 -0.63
CA THR A 188 8.46 15.36 0.38
C THR A 188 7.88 15.33 1.79
N HIS A 189 6.70 15.95 2.02
CA HIS A 189 6.01 15.90 3.30
C HIS A 189 5.58 14.48 3.66
N VAL A 190 5.00 13.74 2.73
CA VAL A 190 4.61 12.33 2.94
C VAL A 190 5.80 11.50 3.42
N ASN A 191 6.94 11.56 2.72
CA ASN A 191 8.13 10.82 3.11
C ASN A 191 8.64 11.20 4.52
N ARG A 192 8.62 12.49 4.87
CA ARG A 192 9.01 12.96 6.20
C ARG A 192 8.05 12.49 7.29
N ILE A 193 6.75 12.50 7.01
CA ILE A 193 5.71 12.00 7.93
C ILE A 193 5.94 10.52 8.20
N LEU A 194 6.11 9.70 7.16
CA LEU A 194 6.35 8.28 7.29
C LEU A 194 7.61 8.01 8.13
N ALA A 195 8.72 8.69 7.82
CA ALA A 195 9.97 8.56 8.58
C ALA A 195 9.83 8.96 10.06
N LYS A 196 9.12 10.06 10.36
CA LYS A 196 8.95 10.53 11.74
C LYS A 196 8.05 9.63 12.59
N LEU A 197 7.08 8.97 11.95
CA LEU A 197 6.13 8.08 12.60
C LEU A 197 6.57 6.60 12.58
N ASP A 198 7.76 6.32 12.00
CA ASP A 198 8.28 4.96 11.80
C ASP A 198 7.30 4.07 11.02
N LEU A 199 6.79 4.61 9.89
CA LEU A 199 5.86 3.93 9.00
C LEU A 199 6.54 3.64 7.67
N SER A 200 6.32 2.45 7.14
CA SER A 200 6.87 2.02 5.85
C SER A 200 6.00 2.41 4.67
N THR A 201 4.69 2.59 4.87
CA THR A 201 3.75 2.86 3.79
C THR A 201 2.72 3.92 4.14
N ARG A 202 2.17 4.55 3.09
CA ARG A 202 1.07 5.50 3.23
C ARG A 202 -0.18 4.86 3.81
N VAL A 203 -0.39 3.57 3.58
CA VAL A 203 -1.52 2.82 4.15
C VAL A 203 -1.43 2.76 5.65
N GLN A 204 -0.25 2.48 6.20
CA GLN A 204 -0.01 2.50 7.64
C GLN A 204 -0.28 3.90 8.24
N ALA A 205 0.00 4.96 7.49
CA ALA A 205 -0.34 6.33 7.93
C ALA A 205 -1.87 6.52 8.02
N VAL A 206 -2.65 5.98 7.09
CA VAL A 206 -4.12 6.00 7.16
C VAL A 206 -4.60 5.23 8.39
N VAL A 207 -4.14 4.00 8.60
CA VAL A 207 -4.50 3.19 9.78
C VAL A 207 -4.20 3.94 11.08
N LEU A 208 -2.98 4.48 11.21
CA LEU A 208 -2.57 5.24 12.40
C LEU A 208 -3.45 6.48 12.66
N ALA A 209 -3.90 7.18 11.62
CA ALA A 209 -4.76 8.36 11.78
C ALA A 209 -6.12 8.00 12.39
N TYR A 210 -6.65 6.83 12.08
CA TYR A 210 -7.87 6.31 12.69
C TYR A 210 -7.63 5.77 14.10
N GLU A 211 -6.55 5.00 14.32
CA GLU A 211 -6.17 4.50 15.66
C GLU A 211 -5.97 5.63 16.66
N THR A 212 -5.39 6.74 16.22
CA THR A 212 -5.16 7.92 17.06
C THR A 212 -6.39 8.79 17.23
N GLY A 213 -7.50 8.51 16.52
CA GLY A 213 -8.73 9.30 16.58
C GLY A 213 -8.62 10.67 15.88
N LEU A 214 -7.56 10.92 15.11
CA LEU A 214 -7.42 12.15 14.31
C LEU A 214 -8.51 12.26 13.26
N VAL A 215 -8.93 11.13 12.69
CA VAL A 215 -10.04 11.04 11.74
C VAL A 215 -11.05 10.01 12.25
N ARG A 216 -12.35 10.31 12.07
CA ARG A 216 -13.45 9.42 12.47
C ARG A 216 -14.17 8.89 11.24
N PRO A 217 -14.64 7.63 11.25
CA PRO A 217 -15.52 7.12 10.20
C PRO A 217 -16.78 7.99 10.10
N GLY A 218 -17.07 8.52 8.90
CA GLY A 218 -18.27 9.32 8.65
C GLY A 218 -18.22 10.81 9.03
N GLY A 219 -17.10 11.32 9.50
CA GLY A 219 -16.87 12.76 9.67
C GLY A 219 -16.47 13.41 8.33
N SER A 220 -17.27 14.36 7.86
CA SER A 220 -16.96 15.22 6.70
C SER A 220 -15.88 16.22 7.07
#